data_287520cdb984cc48d5c859968679b542
#
_entry.id   287520cdb984cc48d5c859968679b542
#
_cell.length_a   1.000
_cell.length_b   1.000
_cell.length_c   1.000
_cell.angle_alpha   90.00
_cell.angle_beta   90.00
_cell.angle_gamma   90.00
#
_symmetry.space_group_name_H-M   'P 1'
#
loop_
_entity.id
_entity.type
_entity.pdbx_description
1 polymer ?
#
loop_
_entity_poly.entity_id
_entity_poly.type
_entity_poly.pdbx_seq_one_letter_code
_entity_poly.pdbx_strand_id
1 'polypeptide(L)'
;MKLYADEPGFRTIRALATVVVSALARVEVPSAIWRKTRAGELDDAAAITLVSAFELDFHGDPDSEPRFTVVSVTGPLLVAAASEVANHGLRACDAVQLASALAVRQLDPRCGEFACFDPDLRRAAGRAGFLLVPQTT
;
A
#
# COMPACT_ATOMS: atom_id res chain seq x y z
N MET A 1 -5.24 1.09 -3.70
CA MET A 1 -6.43 1.52 -4.45
C MET A 1 -7.26 2.61 -3.76
N LYS A 2 -7.47 2.52 -2.44
CA LYS A 2 -8.32 3.46 -1.70
C LYS A 2 -7.97 4.95 -1.85
N LEU A 3 -6.75 5.25 -2.26
CA LEU A 3 -6.31 6.62 -2.46
C LEU A 3 -6.85 7.23 -3.76
N TYR A 4 -7.14 6.40 -4.75
CA TYR A 4 -7.44 6.83 -6.13
C TYR A 4 -8.86 6.51 -6.58
N ALA A 5 -9.52 5.55 -5.96
CA ALA A 5 -10.88 5.17 -6.29
C ALA A 5 -11.83 5.53 -5.13
N ASP A 6 -13.04 5.94 -5.47
CA ASP A 6 -14.06 6.27 -4.45
C ASP A 6 -14.62 4.96 -3.86
N GLU A 7 -13.84 4.35 -3.01
CA GLU A 7 -14.18 3.13 -2.28
C GLU A 7 -14.43 3.46 -0.81
N PRO A 8 -15.16 2.60 -0.07
CA PRO A 8 -15.30 2.80 1.39
C PRO A 8 -13.94 2.95 2.07
N GLY A 9 -13.79 4.00 2.87
CA GLY A 9 -12.55 4.30 3.59
C GLY A 9 -11.54 5.16 2.84
N PHE A 10 -11.81 5.55 1.59
CA PHE A 10 -10.83 6.34 0.82
C PHE A 10 -10.52 7.69 1.47
N ARG A 11 -11.51 8.31 2.10
CA ARG A 11 -11.31 9.61 2.77
C ARG A 11 -10.34 9.51 3.93
N THR A 12 -10.40 8.41 4.69
CA THR A 12 -9.46 8.15 5.79
C THR A 12 -8.04 8.06 5.28
N ILE A 13 -7.81 7.30 4.21
CA ILE A 13 -6.48 7.14 3.62
C ILE A 13 -6.00 8.45 2.99
N ARG A 14 -6.88 9.16 2.29
CA ARG A 14 -6.54 10.41 1.63
C ARG A 14 -6.15 11.52 2.60
N ALA A 15 -6.65 11.47 3.83
CA ALA A 15 -6.33 12.45 4.87
C ALA A 15 -4.94 12.25 5.49
N LEU A 16 -4.26 11.13 5.24
CA LEU A 16 -2.92 10.87 5.77
C LEU A 16 -1.91 11.86 5.17
N ALA A 17 -1.14 12.50 6.04
CA ALA A 17 -0.16 13.51 5.62
C ALA A 17 1.05 12.88 4.92
N THR A 18 1.51 11.73 5.41
CA THR A 18 2.65 11.00 4.88
C THR A 18 2.29 9.52 4.75
N VAL A 19 2.60 8.94 3.60
CA VAL A 19 2.34 7.53 3.33
C VAL A 19 3.64 6.86 2.89
N VAL A 20 3.97 5.75 3.55
CA VAL A 20 5.09 4.89 3.17
C VAL A 20 4.52 3.68 2.42
N VAL A 21 5.07 3.38 1.27
CA VAL A 21 4.63 2.26 0.42
C VAL A 21 5.81 1.39 0.03
N SER A 22 5.55 0.11 -0.24
CA SER A 22 6.52 -0.76 -0.91
C SER A 22 6.67 -0.36 -2.38
N ALA A 23 7.85 -0.53 -2.94
CA ALA A 23 8.09 -0.35 -4.37
C ALA A 23 7.16 -1.21 -5.24
N LEU A 24 6.63 -2.31 -4.71
CA LEU A 24 5.63 -3.13 -5.40
C LEU A 24 4.34 -2.37 -5.71
N ALA A 25 4.03 -1.31 -4.97
CA ALA A 25 2.86 -0.48 -5.24
C ALA A 25 2.84 0.04 -6.68
N ARG A 26 4.01 0.23 -7.28
CA ARG A 26 4.15 0.67 -8.66
C ARG A 26 3.52 -0.30 -9.67
N VAL A 27 3.39 -1.55 -9.32
CA VAL A 27 2.73 -2.57 -10.15
C VAL A 27 1.34 -2.90 -9.60
N GLU A 28 1.21 -2.96 -8.27
CA GLU A 28 -0.04 -3.36 -7.64
C GLU A 28 -1.17 -2.36 -7.85
N VAL A 29 -0.88 -1.06 -7.78
CA VAL A 29 -1.90 -0.03 -7.96
C VAL A 29 -2.43 0.01 -9.40
N PRO A 30 -1.59 0.10 -10.44
CA PRO A 30 -2.06 -0.03 -11.81
C PRO A 30 -2.79 -1.36 -12.08
N SER A 31 -2.30 -2.46 -11.52
CA SER A 31 -2.95 -3.77 -11.67
C SER A 31 -4.39 -3.74 -11.13
N ALA A 32 -4.59 -3.14 -9.96
CA ALA A 32 -5.92 -3.03 -9.37
C ALA A 32 -6.85 -2.12 -10.20
N ILE A 33 -6.33 -1.01 -10.71
CA ILE A 33 -7.08 -0.07 -11.56
C ILE A 33 -7.55 -0.76 -12.84
N TRP A 34 -6.63 -1.42 -13.56
CA TRP A 34 -6.96 -2.10 -14.81
C TRP A 34 -7.87 -3.32 -14.60
N ARG A 35 -7.80 -3.97 -13.43
CA ARG A 35 -8.74 -5.04 -13.08
C ARG A 35 -10.18 -4.50 -12.96
N LYS A 36 -10.35 -3.34 -12.33
CA LYS A 36 -11.65 -2.66 -12.25
C LYS A 36 -12.17 -2.26 -13.63
N THR A 37 -11.28 -1.84 -14.51
CA THR A 37 -11.63 -1.52 -15.90
C THR A 37 -12.15 -2.74 -16.63
N ARG A 38 -11.45 -3.87 -16.51
CA ARG A 38 -11.89 -5.13 -17.13
C ARG A 38 -13.20 -5.66 -16.54
N ALA A 39 -13.49 -5.35 -15.29
CA ALA A 39 -14.74 -5.71 -14.63
C ALA A 39 -15.91 -4.76 -14.97
N GLY A 40 -15.67 -3.73 -15.78
CA GLY A 40 -16.69 -2.76 -16.16
C GLY A 40 -16.99 -1.70 -15.11
N GLU A 41 -16.21 -1.62 -14.04
CA GLU A 41 -16.38 -0.63 -12.97
C GLU A 41 -15.79 0.75 -13.30
N LEU A 42 -14.82 0.78 -14.21
CA LEU A 42 -14.16 2.00 -14.69
C LEU A 42 -14.07 1.95 -16.21
N ASP A 43 -14.17 3.10 -16.87
CA ASP A 43 -13.83 3.22 -18.29
C ASP A 43 -12.31 3.46 -18.48
N ASP A 44 -11.84 3.35 -19.71
CA ASP A 44 -10.42 3.50 -20.00
C ASP A 44 -9.90 4.90 -19.69
N ALA A 45 -10.69 5.94 -19.93
CA ALA A 45 -10.30 7.32 -19.63
C ALA A 45 -10.12 7.53 -18.13
N ALA A 46 -11.03 7.00 -17.32
CA ALA A 46 -10.92 7.06 -15.86
C ALA A 46 -9.70 6.29 -15.37
N ALA A 47 -9.43 5.11 -15.94
CA ALA A 47 -8.26 4.31 -15.58
C ALA A 47 -6.95 5.07 -15.87
N ILE A 48 -6.83 5.68 -17.04
CA ILE A 48 -5.64 6.47 -17.41
C ILE A 48 -5.47 7.65 -16.45
N THR A 49 -6.54 8.34 -16.10
CA THR A 49 -6.49 9.45 -15.14
C THR A 49 -5.99 9.00 -13.77
N LEU A 50 -6.50 7.87 -13.27
CA LEU A 50 -6.11 7.32 -11.97
C LEU A 50 -4.65 6.85 -11.95
N VAL A 51 -4.20 6.17 -13.01
CA VAL A 51 -2.80 5.74 -13.13
C VAL A 51 -1.88 6.96 -13.18
N SER A 52 -2.25 8.00 -13.92
CA SER A 52 -1.45 9.24 -14.01
C SER A 52 -1.36 9.93 -12.65
N ALA A 53 -2.46 9.98 -11.89
CA ALA A 53 -2.46 10.55 -10.54
C ALA A 53 -1.55 9.76 -9.60
N PHE A 54 -1.56 8.43 -9.69
CA PHE A 54 -0.67 7.58 -8.91
C PHE A 54 0.80 7.81 -9.27
N GLU A 55 1.12 7.89 -10.55
CA GLU A 55 2.50 8.13 -10.99
C GLU A 55 3.01 9.48 -10.47
N LEU A 56 2.15 10.50 -10.45
CA LEU A 56 2.50 11.80 -9.89
C LEU A 56 2.76 11.73 -8.38
N ASP A 57 1.91 11.05 -7.63
CA ASP A 57 2.09 10.86 -6.18
C ASP A 57 3.35 10.04 -5.87
N PHE A 58 3.69 9.08 -6.74
CA PHE A 58 4.82 8.19 -6.55
C PHE A 58 6.16 8.88 -6.86
N HIS A 59 6.23 9.61 -7.96
CA HIS A 59 7.47 10.20 -8.46
C HIS A 59 7.62 11.70 -8.14
N GLY A 60 6.52 12.39 -7.88
CA GLY A 60 6.50 13.84 -7.81
C GLY A 60 6.58 14.46 -9.20
N ASP A 61 6.66 15.79 -9.25
CA ASP A 61 6.87 16.56 -10.46
C ASP A 61 7.88 17.69 -10.15
N PRO A 62 8.28 18.53 -11.16
CA PRO A 62 9.24 19.59 -10.91
C PRO A 62 8.84 20.62 -9.85
N ASP A 63 7.54 20.73 -9.57
CA ASP A 63 6.98 21.72 -8.64
C ASP A 63 6.52 21.12 -7.31
N SER A 64 6.54 19.78 -7.16
CA SER A 64 6.07 19.12 -5.94
C SER A 64 6.87 17.85 -5.61
N GLU A 65 7.07 17.64 -4.32
CA GLU A 65 7.70 16.42 -3.82
C GLU A 65 6.77 15.20 -4.00
N PRO A 66 7.34 13.99 -4.11
CA PRO A 66 6.54 12.78 -4.08
C PRO A 66 5.71 12.69 -2.80
N ARG A 67 4.46 12.25 -2.93
CA ARG A 67 3.58 12.03 -1.78
C ARG A 67 4.00 10.83 -0.95
N PHE A 68 4.60 9.81 -1.60
CA PHE A 68 4.97 8.57 -0.94
C PHE A 68 6.47 8.52 -0.64
N THR A 69 6.80 7.95 0.53
CA THR A 69 8.12 7.41 0.79
C THR A 69 8.12 5.96 0.36
N VAL A 70 9.05 5.56 -0.49
CA VAL A 70 9.05 4.25 -1.13
C VAL A 70 10.12 3.36 -0.50
N VAL A 71 9.71 2.16 -0.07
CA VAL A 71 10.62 1.13 0.44
C VAL A 71 11.02 0.21 -0.71
N SER A 72 12.32 0.13 -0.98
CA SER A 72 12.86 -0.73 -2.02
C SER A 72 12.67 -2.21 -1.68
N VAL A 73 12.38 -3.02 -2.70
CA VAL A 73 12.32 -4.48 -2.57
C VAL A 73 13.73 -5.03 -2.79
N THR A 74 14.39 -5.37 -1.68
CA THR A 74 15.77 -5.88 -1.68
C THR A 74 15.76 -7.38 -1.41
N GLY A 75 16.90 -8.04 -1.61
CA GLY A 75 17.09 -9.45 -1.23
C GLY A 75 16.76 -9.71 0.24
N PRO A 76 17.33 -8.95 1.19
CA PRO A 76 16.99 -9.11 2.62
C PRO A 76 15.51 -8.90 2.92
N LEU A 77 14.85 -7.95 2.25
CA LEU A 77 13.41 -7.74 2.42
C LEU A 77 12.60 -8.94 1.95
N LEU A 78 13.00 -9.57 0.84
CA LEU A 78 12.33 -10.76 0.33
C LEU A 78 12.48 -11.94 1.30
N VAL A 79 13.64 -12.10 1.94
CA VAL A 79 13.84 -13.11 2.98
C VAL A 79 12.89 -12.84 4.17
N ALA A 80 12.80 -11.60 4.61
CA ALA A 80 11.89 -11.21 5.69
C ALA A 80 10.43 -11.48 5.31
N ALA A 81 10.05 -11.15 4.08
CA ALA A 81 8.69 -11.40 3.57
C ALA A 81 8.35 -12.89 3.55
N ALA A 82 9.31 -13.74 3.17
CA ALA A 82 9.11 -15.19 3.19
C ALA A 82 8.80 -15.69 4.61
N SER A 83 9.42 -15.10 5.63
CA SER A 83 9.11 -15.41 7.03
C SER A 83 7.68 -15.00 7.39
N GLU A 84 7.21 -13.86 6.88
CA GLU A 84 5.83 -13.41 7.12
C GLU A 84 4.79 -14.30 6.44
N VAL A 85 5.12 -14.88 5.30
CA VAL A 85 4.28 -15.92 4.67
C VAL A 85 4.11 -17.10 5.63
N ALA A 86 5.20 -17.59 6.20
CA ALA A 86 5.18 -18.72 7.11
C ALA A 86 4.42 -18.39 8.42
N ASN A 87 4.66 -17.19 8.96
CA ASN A 87 4.11 -16.79 10.26
C ASN A 87 2.61 -16.49 10.21
N HIS A 88 2.11 -15.96 9.10
CA HIS A 88 0.75 -15.42 9.01
C HIS A 88 -0.09 -16.02 7.89
N GLY A 89 0.47 -16.88 7.05
CA GLY A 89 -0.26 -17.46 5.93
C GLY A 89 -0.62 -16.43 4.84
N LEU A 90 0.18 -15.38 4.70
CA LEU A 90 -0.09 -14.30 3.76
C LEU A 90 0.27 -14.70 2.32
N ARG A 91 -0.42 -14.07 1.36
CA ARG A 91 -0.01 -14.11 -0.04
C ARG A 91 1.29 -13.31 -0.22
N ALA A 92 2.03 -13.60 -1.29
CA ALA A 92 3.36 -13.04 -1.52
C ALA A 92 3.41 -11.52 -1.46
N CYS A 93 2.51 -10.82 -2.17
CA CYS A 93 2.51 -9.36 -2.19
C CYS A 93 2.16 -8.76 -0.82
N ASP A 94 1.21 -9.36 -0.11
CA ASP A 94 0.83 -8.92 1.23
C ASP A 94 1.99 -9.11 2.22
N ALA A 95 2.73 -10.19 2.09
CA ALA A 95 3.90 -10.44 2.92
C ALA A 95 5.01 -9.41 2.66
N VAL A 96 5.23 -9.00 1.41
CA VAL A 96 6.18 -7.94 1.09
C VAL A 96 5.73 -6.60 1.67
N GLN A 97 4.45 -6.29 1.63
CA GLN A 97 3.90 -5.07 2.24
C GLN A 97 4.13 -5.07 3.76
N LEU A 98 3.83 -6.17 4.44
CA LEU A 98 4.04 -6.27 5.88
C LEU A 98 5.52 -6.19 6.24
N ALA A 99 6.39 -6.91 5.53
CA ALA A 99 7.84 -6.86 5.75
C ALA A 99 8.40 -5.45 5.54
N SER A 100 7.90 -4.72 4.54
CA SER A 100 8.28 -3.33 4.29
C SER A 100 7.90 -2.42 5.46
N ALA A 101 6.70 -2.58 5.99
CA ALA A 101 6.24 -1.81 7.14
C ALA A 101 7.06 -2.11 8.40
N LEU A 102 7.38 -3.38 8.64
CA LEU A 102 8.22 -3.79 9.76
C LEU A 102 9.63 -3.20 9.65
N ALA A 103 10.23 -3.19 8.47
CA ALA A 103 11.54 -2.58 8.23
C ALA A 103 11.53 -1.08 8.51
N VAL A 104 10.51 -0.37 8.06
CA VAL A 104 10.35 1.07 8.31
C VAL A 104 10.20 1.35 9.80
N ARG A 105 9.37 0.57 10.51
CA ARG A 105 9.16 0.75 11.95
C ARG A 105 10.43 0.53 12.76
N GLN A 106 11.31 -0.37 12.32
CA GLN A 106 12.62 -0.56 12.95
C GLN A 106 13.50 0.70 12.84
N LEU A 107 13.43 1.38 11.68
CA LEU A 107 14.21 2.61 11.46
C LEU A 107 13.56 3.82 12.12
N ASP A 108 12.24 3.87 12.15
CA ASP A 108 11.48 4.97 12.74
C ASP A 108 10.27 4.40 13.48
N PRO A 109 10.37 4.24 14.83
CA PRO A 109 9.27 3.71 15.64
C PRO A 109 7.98 4.53 15.60
N ARG A 110 8.01 5.78 15.09
CA ARG A 110 6.81 6.60 14.90
C ARG A 110 5.94 6.06 13.78
N CYS A 111 6.49 5.25 12.86
CA CYS A 111 5.76 4.59 11.79
C CYS A 111 5.06 3.33 12.32
N GLY A 112 4.10 3.50 13.22
CA GLY A 112 3.40 2.41 13.91
C GLY A 112 1.99 2.14 13.40
N GLU A 113 1.54 2.82 12.35
CA GLU A 113 0.22 2.64 11.76
C GLU A 113 0.30 1.88 10.45
N PHE A 114 -0.65 0.99 10.23
CA PHE A 114 -0.74 0.19 9.00
C PHE A 114 -2.13 0.36 8.39
N ALA A 115 -2.18 0.94 7.21
CA ALA A 115 -3.43 1.21 6.50
C ALA A 115 -3.71 0.10 5.49
N CYS A 116 -4.72 -0.70 5.76
CA CYS A 116 -5.15 -1.73 4.81
C CYS A 116 -6.60 -2.14 5.07
N PHE A 117 -7.24 -2.74 4.07
CA PHE A 117 -8.64 -3.16 4.14
C PHE A 117 -8.80 -4.67 3.96
N ASP A 118 -7.77 -5.38 3.51
CA ASP A 118 -7.79 -6.84 3.42
C ASP A 118 -7.81 -7.45 4.83
N PRO A 119 -8.79 -8.31 5.17
CA PRO A 119 -8.91 -8.87 6.52
C PRO A 119 -7.70 -9.69 6.97
N ASP A 120 -7.09 -10.46 6.08
CA ASP A 120 -5.95 -11.29 6.42
C ASP A 120 -4.70 -10.46 6.71
N LEU A 121 -4.45 -9.44 5.89
CA LEU A 121 -3.33 -8.54 6.08
C LEU A 121 -3.53 -7.68 7.33
N ARG A 122 -4.76 -7.20 7.59
CA ARG A 122 -5.08 -6.48 8.83
C ARG A 122 -4.80 -7.32 10.07
N ARG A 123 -5.19 -8.59 10.05
CA ARG A 123 -4.95 -9.52 11.16
C ARG A 123 -3.46 -9.71 11.41
N ALA A 124 -2.69 -9.91 10.33
CA ALA A 124 -1.24 -10.08 10.43
C ALA A 124 -0.55 -8.80 10.95
N ALA A 125 -0.91 -7.63 10.43
CA ALA A 125 -0.35 -6.36 10.88
C ALA A 125 -0.69 -6.08 12.35
N GLY A 126 -1.91 -6.38 12.78
CA GLY A 126 -2.32 -6.25 14.18
C GLY A 126 -1.51 -7.15 15.11
N ARG A 127 -1.28 -8.40 14.71
CA ARG A 127 -0.43 -9.35 15.47
C ARG A 127 1.02 -8.89 15.54
N ALA A 128 1.49 -8.20 14.50
CA ALA A 128 2.83 -7.62 14.46
C ALA A 128 2.96 -6.33 15.30
N GLY A 129 1.86 -5.85 15.88
CA GLY A 129 1.86 -4.70 16.78
C GLY A 129 1.55 -3.36 16.14
N PHE A 130 1.10 -3.33 14.88
CA PHE A 130 0.67 -2.09 14.25
C PHE A 130 -0.72 -1.65 14.70
N LEU A 131 -0.91 -0.35 14.80
CA LEU A 131 -2.24 0.24 14.86
C LEU A 131 -2.85 0.23 13.47
N LEU A 132 -4.06 -0.30 13.36
CA LEU A 132 -4.72 -0.46 12.06
C LEU A 132 -5.50 0.80 11.68
N VAL A 133 -5.40 1.19 10.41
CA VAL A 133 -6.12 2.32 9.85
C VAL A 133 -6.95 1.81 8.67
N PRO A 134 -8.26 2.08 8.64
CA PRO A 134 -9.08 2.63 9.72
C PRO A 134 -9.19 1.68 10.91
N GLN A 135 -9.48 2.21 12.09
CA GLN A 135 -9.59 1.39 13.31
C GLN A 135 -10.81 0.48 13.28
N THR A 136 -11.85 0.91 12.60
CA THR A 136 -13.08 0.15 12.43
C THR A 136 -13.34 -0.13 10.95
N THR A 137 -13.81 -1.31 10.66
CA THR A 137 -14.22 -1.72 9.33
C THR A 137 -15.71 -1.49 9.13
#